data_60fc932e8a2556df9b224ef3930a7de3
#
_entry.id   60fc932e8a2556df9b224ef3930a7de3
#
_cell.length_a   1.000
_cell.length_b   1.000
_cell.length_c   1.000
_cell.angle_alpha   90.00
_cell.angle_beta   90.00
_cell.angle_gamma   90.00
#
_symmetry.space_group_name_H-M   'P 1'
#
loop_
_entity.id
_entity.type
_entity.pdbx_description
1 polymer ?
#
loop_
_entity_poly.entity_id
_entity_poly.type
_entity_poly.pdbx_seq_one_letter_code
_entity_poly.pdbx_strand_id
1 'polypeptide(L)'
;MKIASPAFTENAKIPKIYSKLGGNQCPPLEISDVPTDAKSLVVVCHDPDAPGRDGFYHWTVWNVPSKTTEITGESLPADAVEGTTSWVHPGWNGPQPPFGTHRYQFYVYALDTTLDLPSDTKPKELIAALTPHIISQAVLTGKFGVFDILRRD
;
A
#
# COMPACT_ATOMS: atom_id res chain seq x y z
N MET A 1 6.16 -15.50 1.16
CA MET A 1 6.45 -14.05 1.06
C MET A 1 5.89 -13.35 2.28
N LYS A 2 6.57 -12.31 2.75
CA LYS A 2 6.20 -11.55 3.95
C LYS A 2 6.31 -10.05 3.69
N ILE A 3 5.46 -9.27 4.36
CA ILE A 3 5.54 -7.82 4.40
C ILE A 3 5.48 -7.35 5.85
N ALA A 4 6.33 -6.39 6.20
CA ALA A 4 6.43 -5.81 7.53
C ALA A 4 6.77 -4.32 7.42
N SER A 5 6.70 -3.61 8.53
CA SER A 5 7.16 -2.22 8.62
C SER A 5 7.98 -2.04 9.90
N PRO A 6 9.10 -1.31 9.86
CA PRO A 6 9.79 -0.93 11.09
C PRO A 6 9.00 0.11 11.90
N ALA A 7 7.97 0.73 11.31
CA ALA A 7 7.20 1.79 11.94
C ALA A 7 6.04 1.27 12.80
N PHE A 8 5.47 0.11 12.47
CA PHE A 8 4.38 -0.50 13.25
C PHE A 8 4.30 -2.00 12.99
N THR A 9 3.79 -2.75 13.95
CA THR A 9 3.58 -4.20 13.84
C THR A 9 2.15 -4.52 13.43
N GLU A 10 1.89 -5.78 13.10
CA GLU A 10 0.56 -6.28 12.69
C GLU A 10 -0.51 -5.87 13.71
N ASN A 11 -1.59 -5.28 13.22
CA ASN A 11 -2.74 -4.79 14.00
C ASN A 11 -2.43 -3.66 15.00
N ALA A 12 -1.23 -3.10 14.98
CA ALA A 12 -0.87 -1.97 15.81
C ALA A 12 -1.34 -0.65 15.20
N LYS A 13 -1.30 0.40 15.99
CA LYS A 13 -1.59 1.76 15.54
C LYS A 13 -0.49 2.25 14.60
N ILE A 14 -0.90 2.84 13.48
CA ILE A 14 0.01 3.53 12.57
C ILE A 14 0.40 4.87 13.22
N PRO A 15 1.70 5.21 13.31
CA PRO A 15 2.11 6.51 13.82
C PRO A 15 1.51 7.67 13.02
N LYS A 16 1.15 8.74 13.72
CA LYS A 16 0.42 9.85 13.08
C LYS A 16 1.18 10.58 11.99
N ILE A 17 2.52 10.49 11.96
CA ILE A 17 3.33 11.09 10.90
C ILE A 17 2.97 10.54 9.51
N TYR A 18 2.42 9.32 9.45
CA TYR A 18 1.99 8.69 8.21
C TYR A 18 0.54 9.00 7.86
N SER A 19 -0.21 9.63 8.77
CA SER A 19 -1.58 10.03 8.52
C SER A 19 -1.65 11.30 7.65
N LYS A 20 -2.80 11.50 7.01
CA LYS A 20 -3.03 12.63 6.10
C LYS A 20 -2.71 13.98 6.76
N LEU A 21 -3.20 14.18 7.98
CA LEU A 21 -3.05 15.45 8.71
C LEU A 21 -1.80 15.52 9.57
N GLY A 22 -1.16 14.38 9.85
CA GLY A 22 -0.01 14.32 10.75
C GLY A 22 1.35 14.49 10.08
N GLY A 23 1.41 14.46 8.77
CA GLY A 23 2.66 14.57 8.01
C GLY A 23 2.56 13.96 6.63
N ASN A 24 1.63 13.07 6.44
CA ASN A 24 1.35 12.40 5.16
C ASN A 24 2.57 11.70 4.55
N GLN A 25 3.47 11.22 5.40
CA GLN A 25 4.60 10.42 4.94
C GLN A 25 4.16 9.00 4.67
N CYS A 26 4.71 8.36 3.65
CA CYS A 26 4.48 6.95 3.38
C CYS A 26 5.30 6.11 4.35
N PRO A 27 4.69 5.14 5.08
CA PRO A 27 5.46 4.30 5.98
C PRO A 27 6.43 3.40 5.21
N PRO A 28 7.63 3.16 5.76
CA PRO A 28 8.56 2.22 5.14
C PRO A 28 8.02 0.80 5.24
N LEU A 29 8.20 0.01 4.18
CA LEU A 29 7.78 -1.39 4.11
C LEU A 29 8.97 -2.27 3.80
N GLU A 30 9.03 -3.43 4.46
CA GLU A 30 10.04 -4.47 4.24
C GLU A 30 9.38 -5.68 3.62
N ILE A 31 9.98 -6.22 2.57
CA ILE A 31 9.46 -7.36 1.81
C ILE A 31 10.51 -8.47 1.86
N SER A 32 10.09 -9.69 2.16
CA SER A 32 10.97 -10.84 2.26
C SER A 32 10.32 -12.11 1.72
N ASP A 33 11.15 -13.12 1.48
CA ASP A 33 10.74 -14.45 0.99
C ASP A 33 9.90 -14.37 -0.30
N VAL A 34 10.26 -13.49 -1.22
CA VAL A 34 9.64 -13.39 -2.53
C VAL A 34 9.93 -14.66 -3.33
N PRO A 35 8.92 -15.25 -4.00
CA PRO A 35 9.15 -16.41 -4.87
C PRO A 35 10.20 -16.13 -5.94
N THR A 36 11.07 -17.11 -6.20
CA THR A 36 12.17 -16.94 -7.16
C THR A 36 11.71 -16.77 -8.60
N ASP A 37 10.50 -17.22 -8.92
CA ASP A 37 9.88 -17.07 -10.25
C ASP A 37 9.07 -15.78 -10.41
N ALA A 38 9.02 -14.93 -9.37
CA ALA A 38 8.37 -13.63 -9.47
C ALA A 38 9.11 -12.71 -10.44
N LYS A 39 8.37 -12.06 -11.33
CA LYS A 39 8.90 -11.11 -12.30
C LYS A 39 8.73 -9.66 -11.85
N SER A 40 7.73 -9.39 -11.04
CA SER A 40 7.51 -8.06 -10.46
C SER A 40 6.69 -8.16 -9.18
N LEU A 41 6.68 -7.06 -8.42
CA LEU A 41 5.84 -6.90 -7.24
C LEU A 41 4.88 -5.73 -7.44
N VAL A 42 3.73 -5.82 -6.77
CA VAL A 42 2.76 -4.73 -6.66
C VAL A 42 2.50 -4.48 -5.19
N VAL A 43 2.49 -3.22 -4.77
CA VAL A 43 2.13 -2.81 -3.41
C VAL A 43 0.86 -1.98 -3.46
N VAL A 44 -0.11 -2.34 -2.61
CA VAL A 44 -1.40 -1.63 -2.52
C VAL A 44 -1.73 -1.41 -1.06
N CYS A 45 -2.09 -0.18 -0.70
CA CYS A 45 -2.67 0.13 0.60
C CYS A 45 -4.16 0.38 0.45
N HIS A 46 -4.96 -0.43 1.15
CA HIS A 46 -6.43 -0.42 1.06
C HIS A 46 -7.06 -0.31 2.43
N ASP A 47 -8.03 0.59 2.56
CA ASP A 47 -8.90 0.73 3.73
C ASP A 47 -10.27 0.11 3.41
N PRO A 48 -10.56 -1.12 3.90
CA PRO A 48 -11.85 -1.75 3.64
C PRO A 48 -12.97 -1.17 4.49
N ASP A 49 -12.66 -0.38 5.52
CA ASP A 49 -13.63 0.20 6.44
C ASP A 49 -14.11 1.59 6.02
N ALA A 50 -13.51 2.17 5.00
CA ALA A 50 -13.94 3.46 4.47
C ALA A 50 -15.36 3.37 3.88
N PRO A 51 -16.12 4.49 3.93
CA PRO A 51 -17.47 4.52 3.33
C PRO A 51 -17.43 4.15 1.85
N GLY A 52 -18.46 3.45 1.41
CA GLY A 52 -18.60 3.00 0.04
C GLY A 52 -18.32 1.51 -0.13
N ARG A 53 -18.73 0.99 -1.28
CA ARG A 53 -18.71 -0.44 -1.58
C ARG A 53 -17.31 -1.04 -1.62
N ASP A 54 -16.34 -0.28 -2.15
CA ASP A 54 -14.98 -0.77 -2.41
C ASP A 54 -13.96 -0.27 -1.39
N GLY A 55 -14.40 0.44 -0.34
CA GLY A 55 -13.49 1.08 0.59
C GLY A 55 -12.69 2.20 -0.08
N PHE A 56 -11.44 2.39 0.35
CA PHE A 56 -10.59 3.44 -0.18
C PHE A 56 -9.17 2.93 -0.41
N TYR A 57 -8.62 3.21 -1.58
CA TYR A 57 -7.23 2.89 -1.92
C TYR A 57 -6.34 4.10 -1.66
N HIS A 58 -5.37 3.91 -0.78
CA HIS A 58 -4.48 4.97 -0.32
C HIS A 58 -3.16 5.04 -1.08
N TRP A 59 -2.77 3.93 -1.72
CA TRP A 59 -1.51 3.86 -2.44
C TRP A 59 -1.49 2.66 -3.37
N THR A 60 -0.96 2.86 -4.57
CA THR A 60 -0.72 1.78 -5.53
C THR A 60 0.63 1.98 -6.20
N VAL A 61 1.43 0.91 -6.26
CA VAL A 61 2.72 0.90 -6.95
C VAL A 61 2.87 -0.44 -7.65
N TRP A 62 3.22 -0.46 -8.92
CA TRP A 62 3.46 -1.71 -9.65
C TRP A 62 4.79 -1.69 -10.38
N ASN A 63 5.14 -2.81 -11.00
CA ASN A 63 6.44 -3.03 -11.63
C ASN A 63 7.61 -2.79 -10.68
N VAL A 64 7.40 -3.07 -9.40
CA VAL A 64 8.48 -3.07 -8.42
C VAL A 64 9.37 -4.28 -8.71
N PRO A 65 10.70 -4.09 -8.81
CA PRO A 65 11.60 -5.23 -9.06
C PRO A 65 11.45 -6.33 -8.02
N SER A 66 11.44 -7.58 -8.45
CA SER A 66 11.17 -8.73 -7.58
C SER A 66 12.22 -8.93 -6.49
N LYS A 67 13.41 -8.36 -6.63
CA LYS A 67 14.49 -8.43 -5.63
C LYS A 67 14.43 -7.29 -4.60
N THR A 68 13.43 -6.42 -4.69
CA THR A 68 13.26 -5.31 -3.75
C THR A 68 12.97 -5.84 -2.34
N THR A 69 13.74 -5.37 -1.35
CA THR A 69 13.58 -5.77 0.06
C THR A 69 12.97 -4.67 0.92
N GLU A 70 13.04 -3.44 0.45
CA GLU A 70 12.50 -2.28 1.16
C GLU A 70 11.92 -1.29 0.16
N ILE A 71 10.80 -0.68 0.51
CA ILE A 71 10.16 0.34 -0.30
C ILE A 71 9.67 1.47 0.60
N THR A 72 9.94 2.71 0.18
CA THR A 72 9.42 3.92 0.82
C THR A 72 8.80 4.80 -0.25
N GLY A 73 7.83 5.65 0.15
CA GLY A 73 7.20 6.56 -0.81
C GLY A 73 8.14 7.62 -1.37
N GLU A 74 9.26 7.88 -0.69
CA GLU A 74 10.25 8.89 -1.11
C GLU A 74 11.31 8.33 -2.05
N SER A 75 11.50 7.02 -2.04
CA SER A 75 12.54 6.35 -2.81
C SER A 75 12.01 5.07 -3.43
N LEU A 76 11.25 5.23 -4.51
CA LEU A 76 10.76 4.09 -5.28
C LEU A 76 11.88 3.53 -6.17
N PRO A 77 11.95 2.19 -6.34
CA PRO A 77 12.90 1.59 -7.27
C PRO A 77 12.72 2.11 -8.69
N ALA A 78 13.80 2.09 -9.47
CA ALA A 78 13.71 2.35 -10.90
C ALA A 78 12.71 1.38 -11.55
N ASP A 79 12.02 1.82 -12.57
CA ASP A 79 10.96 1.11 -13.30
C ASP A 79 9.64 0.93 -12.55
N ALA A 80 9.59 1.17 -11.24
CA ALA A 80 8.34 1.15 -10.51
C ALA A 80 7.43 2.32 -10.95
N VAL A 81 6.14 2.03 -11.06
CA VAL A 81 5.13 3.02 -11.43
C VAL A 81 4.24 3.28 -10.22
N GLU A 82 4.21 4.53 -9.77
CA GLU A 82 3.28 4.95 -8.72
C GLU A 82 1.98 5.40 -9.36
N GLY A 83 0.88 4.75 -8.96
CA GLY A 83 -0.43 5.00 -9.51
C GLY A 83 -1.26 6.01 -8.73
N THR A 84 -2.54 6.08 -9.06
CA THR A 84 -3.48 6.99 -8.44
C THR A 84 -4.21 6.32 -7.28
N THR A 85 -4.64 7.15 -6.31
CA THR A 85 -5.51 6.73 -5.20
C THR A 85 -6.99 6.78 -5.61
N SER A 86 -7.87 6.40 -4.69
CA SER A 86 -9.32 6.59 -4.87
C SER A 86 -9.73 8.05 -5.03
N TRP A 87 -8.88 9.00 -4.64
CA TRP A 87 -9.09 10.45 -4.87
C TRP A 87 -8.56 10.94 -6.22
N VAL A 88 -8.11 10.01 -7.06
CA VAL A 88 -7.56 10.35 -8.38
C VAL A 88 -6.31 11.23 -8.29
N HIS A 89 -5.57 11.12 -7.19
CA HIS A 89 -4.27 11.76 -7.01
C HIS A 89 -3.18 10.69 -6.95
N PRO A 90 -2.00 10.93 -7.54
CA PRO A 90 -0.89 10.00 -7.46
C PRO A 90 -0.25 10.00 -6.08
N GLY A 91 0.40 8.90 -5.74
CA GLY A 91 1.22 8.78 -4.56
C GLY A 91 0.45 8.38 -3.31
N TRP A 92 1.16 8.46 -2.20
CA TRP A 92 0.62 8.11 -0.89
C TRP A 92 -0.40 9.14 -0.42
N ASN A 93 -1.53 8.65 0.06
CA ASN A 93 -2.55 9.45 0.70
C ASN A 93 -2.86 8.82 2.06
N GLY A 94 -2.35 9.42 3.12
CA GLY A 94 -2.38 8.83 4.46
C GLY A 94 -3.77 8.69 5.07
N PRO A 95 -3.87 7.89 6.17
CA PRO A 95 -5.12 7.71 6.91
C PRO A 95 -5.77 9.01 7.37
N GLN A 96 -7.08 9.12 7.15
CA GLN A 96 -7.92 10.19 7.64
C GLN A 96 -9.35 9.66 7.80
N PRO A 97 -9.58 8.70 8.73
CA PRO A 97 -10.91 8.12 8.88
C PRO A 97 -11.89 9.18 9.36
N PRO A 98 -13.11 9.25 8.80
CA PRO A 98 -14.11 10.25 9.23
C PRO A 98 -14.74 9.92 10.56
N PHE A 99 -14.71 8.65 10.98
CA PHE A 99 -15.25 8.18 12.26
C PHE A 99 -14.61 6.84 12.65
N GLY A 100 -14.59 6.54 13.94
CA GLY A 100 -14.12 5.25 14.47
C GLY A 100 -12.64 4.98 14.19
N THR A 101 -12.29 3.72 14.12
CA THR A 101 -10.95 3.22 13.79
C THR A 101 -11.03 2.34 12.56
N HIS A 102 -10.25 2.68 11.54
CA HIS A 102 -10.18 1.91 10.31
C HIS A 102 -8.94 1.05 10.26
N ARG A 103 -9.02 -0.04 9.48
CA ARG A 103 -7.89 -0.88 9.12
C ARG A 103 -7.27 -0.38 7.83
N TYR A 104 -5.95 -0.36 7.79
CA TYR A 104 -5.18 -0.02 6.58
C TYR A 104 -4.35 -1.24 6.24
N GLN A 105 -4.70 -1.90 5.13
CA GLN A 105 -4.11 -3.16 4.71
C GLN A 105 -3.10 -2.90 3.60
N PHE A 106 -1.83 -3.19 3.92
CA PHE A 106 -0.72 -3.08 2.98
C PHE A 106 -0.50 -4.45 2.35
N TYR A 107 -0.91 -4.60 1.10
CA TYR A 107 -0.73 -5.82 0.32
C TYR A 107 0.55 -5.74 -0.49
N VAL A 108 1.28 -6.85 -0.57
CA VAL A 108 2.27 -7.07 -1.61
C VAL A 108 1.85 -8.30 -2.41
N TYR A 109 1.85 -8.15 -3.73
CA TYR A 109 1.56 -9.23 -4.67
C TYR A 109 2.81 -9.51 -5.48
N ALA A 110 3.20 -10.78 -5.56
CA ALA A 110 4.22 -11.23 -6.49
C ALA A 110 3.55 -11.73 -7.76
N LEU A 111 3.96 -11.21 -8.91
CA LEU A 111 3.35 -11.52 -10.20
C LEU A 111 4.30 -12.30 -11.09
N ASP A 112 3.72 -13.10 -12.00
CA ASP A 112 4.45 -13.84 -13.03
C ASP A 112 4.76 -12.98 -14.27
N THR A 113 4.45 -11.69 -14.22
CA THR A 113 4.64 -10.75 -15.32
C THR A 113 4.91 -9.34 -14.80
N THR A 114 5.24 -8.44 -15.69
CA THR A 114 5.15 -6.99 -15.47
C THR A 114 3.84 -6.49 -16.05
N LEU A 115 3.40 -5.31 -15.61
CA LEU A 115 2.15 -4.70 -16.07
C LEU A 115 2.44 -3.50 -16.95
N ASP A 116 1.84 -3.49 -18.15
CA ASP A 116 1.90 -2.37 -19.09
C ASP A 116 0.67 -1.48 -18.89
N LEU A 117 0.69 -0.72 -17.80
CA LEU A 117 -0.41 0.16 -17.40
C LEU A 117 0.12 1.59 -17.21
N PRO A 118 -0.64 2.60 -17.71
CA PRO A 118 -0.27 3.99 -17.47
C PRO A 118 -0.47 4.38 -15.99
N SER A 119 0.27 5.39 -15.54
CA SER A 119 0.26 5.82 -14.13
C SER A 119 -1.10 6.35 -13.65
N ASP A 120 -1.99 6.74 -14.55
CA ASP A 120 -3.36 7.17 -14.24
C ASP A 120 -4.36 6.00 -14.13
N THR A 121 -3.89 4.76 -14.21
CA THR A 121 -4.72 3.57 -14.00
C THR A 121 -5.36 3.62 -12.62
N LYS A 122 -6.68 3.45 -12.58
CA LYS A 122 -7.44 3.47 -11.33
C LYS A 122 -7.20 2.20 -10.52
N PRO A 123 -7.30 2.25 -9.18
CA PRO A 123 -7.03 1.08 -8.33
C PRO A 123 -7.81 -0.17 -8.74
N LYS A 124 -9.09 -0.06 -9.06
CA LYS A 124 -9.90 -1.23 -9.47
C LYS A 124 -9.42 -1.85 -10.77
N GLU A 125 -8.96 -1.02 -11.71
CA GLU A 125 -8.40 -1.50 -12.98
C GLU A 125 -7.06 -2.21 -12.74
N LEU A 126 -6.24 -1.69 -11.83
CA LEU A 126 -4.99 -2.33 -11.42
C LEU A 126 -5.28 -3.71 -10.81
N ILE A 127 -6.21 -3.80 -9.87
CA ILE A 127 -6.55 -5.07 -9.23
C ILE A 127 -7.06 -6.08 -10.25
N ALA A 128 -7.89 -5.66 -11.18
CA ALA A 128 -8.37 -6.54 -12.26
C ALA A 128 -7.23 -7.05 -13.14
N ALA A 129 -6.26 -6.18 -13.46
CA ALA A 129 -5.13 -6.54 -14.30
C ALA A 129 -4.15 -7.49 -13.60
N LEU A 130 -3.88 -7.28 -12.30
CA LEU A 130 -2.90 -8.09 -11.58
C LEU A 130 -3.43 -9.45 -11.14
N THR A 131 -4.74 -9.57 -10.90
CA THR A 131 -5.35 -10.77 -10.28
C THR A 131 -5.00 -12.08 -11.00
N PRO A 132 -5.09 -12.20 -12.35
CA PRO A 132 -4.75 -13.45 -13.01
C PRO A 132 -3.24 -13.80 -12.96
N HIS A 133 -2.40 -12.89 -12.53
CA HIS A 133 -0.95 -13.05 -12.52
C HIS A 133 -0.34 -13.26 -11.14
N ILE A 134 -1.17 -13.31 -10.09
CA ILE A 134 -0.68 -13.47 -8.71
C ILE A 134 -0.11 -14.87 -8.51
N ILE A 135 1.15 -14.96 -8.07
CA ILE A 135 1.78 -16.21 -7.67
C ILE A 135 1.98 -16.32 -6.15
N SER A 136 1.99 -15.18 -5.46
CA SER A 136 2.02 -15.12 -3.99
C SER A 136 1.54 -13.76 -3.52
N GLN A 137 1.05 -13.70 -2.29
CA GLN A 137 0.66 -12.43 -1.67
C GLN A 137 0.87 -12.46 -0.17
N ALA A 138 1.03 -11.28 0.42
CA ALA A 138 1.12 -11.08 1.85
C ALA A 138 0.44 -9.76 2.22
N VAL A 139 0.02 -9.63 3.48
CA VAL A 139 -0.65 -8.43 3.97
C VAL A 139 -0.14 -8.06 5.35
N LEU A 140 0.04 -6.75 5.56
CA LEU A 140 0.31 -6.14 6.87
C LEU A 140 -0.84 -5.19 7.15
N THR A 141 -1.49 -5.34 8.31
CA THR A 141 -2.58 -4.48 8.72
C THR A 141 -2.13 -3.52 9.83
N GLY A 142 -2.33 -2.23 9.63
CA GLY A 142 -2.22 -1.22 10.67
C GLY A 142 -3.58 -0.58 10.92
N LYS A 143 -3.72 0.10 12.06
CA LYS A 143 -4.97 0.77 12.46
C LYS A 143 -4.75 2.25 12.68
N PHE A 144 -5.75 3.04 12.37
CA PHE A 144 -5.75 4.47 12.66
C PHE A 144 -7.17 4.93 12.92
N GLY A 145 -7.37 5.65 14.03
CA GLY A 145 -8.68 6.16 14.43
C GLY A 145 -8.81 7.66 14.26
N VAL A 146 -10.03 8.16 14.24
CA VAL A 146 -10.34 9.58 14.05
C VAL A 146 -9.67 10.48 15.10
N PHE A 147 -9.45 9.97 16.31
CA PHE A 147 -8.79 10.72 17.39
C PHE A 147 -7.28 10.47 17.50
N ASP A 148 -6.74 9.58 16.70
CA ASP A 148 -5.31 9.23 16.79
C ASP A 148 -4.41 10.40 16.38
N ILE A 149 -4.93 11.34 15.59
CA ILE A 149 -4.20 12.56 15.24
C ILE A 149 -3.85 13.42 16.46
N LEU A 150 -4.57 13.24 17.56
CA LEU A 150 -4.37 13.99 18.81
C LEU A 150 -3.33 13.34 19.72
N ARG A 151 -2.84 12.14 19.39
CA ARG A 151 -1.84 11.45 20.22
C ARG A 151 -0.50 12.17 20.19
N ARG A 152 0.25 11.94 21.24
CA ARG A 152 1.67 12.34 21.33
C ARG A 152 2.52 11.11 21.00
N ASP A 153 2.81 10.92 19.74
CA ASP A 153 3.73 9.86 19.33
C ASP A 153 5.12 10.42 19.10
#